data_f6351be61f63a90fc65f6d0496d5ccef
#
_entry.id   f6351be61f63a90fc65f6d0496d5ccef
#
_cell.length_a   1.000
_cell.length_b   1.000
_cell.length_c   1.000
_cell.angle_alpha   90.00
_cell.angle_beta   90.00
_cell.angle_gamma   90.00
#
_symmetry.space_group_name_H-M   'P 1'
#
loop_
_entity.id
_entity.type
_entity.pdbx_description
1 polymer ?
#
loop_
_entity_poly.entity_id
_entity_poly.type
_entity_poly.pdbx_seq_one_letter_code
_entity_poly.pdbx_strand_id
1 'polypeptide(L)'
;LHKTDTVGLDIFLKKNCDTCDFARINFSNPNLTWTPASDENDFRVSFQPGPLEDGVYTLKVQNQDSPMPYEVTFEVVNESQISNFYPYPNPFSTSVRFVFTVTGSEVPDQIKIQIMTVTGKVVREILQDELGPIRIGNNITEYAWDGKDEFGDQLANGVYIYRVLIRKNGQFMEHRPTAGDRGFTKGYGKMYLLR
;
A
#
# COMPACT_ATOMS: atom_id res chain seq x y z
N LEU A 1 -1.87 -22.44 -12.70
CA LEU A 1 -2.70 -23.65 -12.63
C LEU A 1 -3.26 -23.92 -14.03
N HIS A 2 -2.96 -25.04 -14.61
CA HIS A 2 -3.47 -25.41 -15.95
C HIS A 2 -4.88 -26.04 -15.80
N LYS A 3 -5.86 -25.21 -15.36
CA LYS A 3 -7.25 -25.64 -15.23
C LYS A 3 -8.10 -25.04 -16.35
N THR A 4 -8.96 -25.85 -16.93
CA THR A 4 -9.90 -25.43 -17.98
C THR A 4 -11.35 -25.30 -17.45
N ASP A 5 -11.58 -25.70 -16.20
CA ASP A 5 -12.87 -25.63 -15.52
C ASP A 5 -12.71 -25.34 -14.01
N THR A 6 -13.82 -25.26 -13.30
CA THR A 6 -13.85 -24.99 -11.85
C THR A 6 -14.04 -26.25 -10.99
N VAL A 7 -14.02 -27.44 -11.60
CA VAL A 7 -14.25 -28.71 -10.88
C VAL A 7 -13.12 -28.94 -9.88
N GLY A 8 -13.48 -29.27 -8.65
CA GLY A 8 -12.51 -29.50 -7.57
C GLY A 8 -11.84 -28.24 -7.01
N LEU A 9 -12.32 -27.04 -7.37
CA LEU A 9 -11.84 -25.79 -6.84
C LEU A 9 -12.87 -25.20 -5.89
N ASP A 10 -12.45 -24.91 -4.67
CA ASP A 10 -13.27 -24.28 -3.64
C ASP A 10 -12.61 -22.99 -3.18
N ILE A 11 -13.41 -21.94 -3.04
CA ILE A 11 -12.97 -20.61 -2.58
C ILE A 11 -13.74 -20.26 -1.32
N PHE A 12 -13.05 -19.80 -0.30
CA PHE A 12 -13.63 -19.42 0.97
C PHE A 12 -13.09 -18.05 1.41
N LEU A 13 -13.95 -17.27 2.05
CA LEU A 13 -13.59 -16.02 2.70
C LEU A 13 -14.01 -16.08 4.17
N LYS A 14 -13.14 -15.62 5.07
CA LYS A 14 -13.40 -15.56 6.50
C LYS A 14 -12.92 -14.22 7.04
N LYS A 15 -13.73 -13.54 7.86
CA LYS A 15 -13.26 -12.49 8.76
C LYS A 15 -12.57 -13.17 9.95
N ASN A 16 -11.36 -12.76 10.30
CA ASN A 16 -10.59 -13.37 11.39
C ASN A 16 -11.11 -12.87 12.75
N CYS A 17 -12.15 -13.50 13.24
CA CYS A 17 -12.71 -13.28 14.57
C CYS A 17 -12.98 -14.62 15.26
N ASP A 18 -13.15 -14.62 16.59
CA ASP A 18 -13.29 -15.84 17.42
C ASP A 18 -14.51 -16.69 17.02
N THR A 19 -15.57 -16.07 16.53
CA THR A 19 -16.84 -16.71 16.18
C THR A 19 -17.10 -16.76 14.67
N CYS A 20 -16.13 -16.38 13.84
CA CYS A 20 -16.30 -16.35 12.40
C CYS A 20 -15.87 -17.66 11.76
N ASP A 21 -16.65 -18.13 10.80
CA ASP A 21 -16.36 -19.31 10.00
C ASP A 21 -16.03 -18.98 8.54
N PHE A 22 -15.41 -19.91 7.84
CA PHE A 22 -15.18 -19.79 6.41
C PHE A 22 -16.50 -19.87 5.64
N ALA A 23 -16.87 -18.80 4.97
CA ALA A 23 -17.98 -18.77 4.03
C ALA A 23 -17.49 -19.20 2.64
N ARG A 24 -18.12 -20.24 2.07
CA ARG A 24 -17.81 -20.69 0.71
C ARG A 24 -18.37 -19.71 -0.31
N ILE A 25 -17.52 -19.32 -1.26
CA ILE A 25 -17.90 -18.48 -2.41
C ILE A 25 -18.24 -19.41 -3.56
N ASN A 26 -19.50 -19.42 -3.96
CA ASN A 26 -19.97 -20.26 -5.06
C ASN A 26 -19.58 -19.65 -6.40
N PHE A 27 -19.17 -20.46 -7.37
CA PHE A 27 -18.87 -20.01 -8.74
C PHE A 27 -20.11 -19.48 -9.50
N SER A 28 -21.32 -19.72 -9.01
CA SER A 28 -22.54 -19.07 -9.48
C SER A 28 -22.77 -17.66 -8.91
N ASN A 29 -21.90 -17.19 -8.03
CA ASN A 29 -21.99 -15.82 -7.48
C ASN A 29 -21.83 -14.80 -8.60
N PRO A 30 -22.76 -13.83 -8.77
CA PRO A 30 -22.68 -12.83 -9.84
C PRO A 30 -21.46 -11.92 -9.77
N ASN A 31 -20.84 -11.79 -8.59
CA ASN A 31 -19.64 -11.01 -8.35
C ASN A 31 -18.34 -11.82 -8.56
N LEU A 32 -18.45 -13.07 -9.00
CA LEU A 32 -17.32 -13.92 -9.33
C LEU A 32 -17.30 -14.22 -10.81
N THR A 33 -16.18 -13.95 -11.46
CA THR A 33 -15.92 -14.33 -12.85
C THR A 33 -14.67 -15.21 -12.92
N TRP A 34 -14.58 -16.06 -13.92
CA TRP A 34 -13.40 -16.87 -14.13
C TRP A 34 -13.11 -17.07 -15.61
N THR A 35 -11.85 -17.31 -15.93
CA THR A 35 -11.35 -17.56 -17.28
C THR A 35 -10.56 -18.86 -17.27
N PRO A 36 -10.85 -19.81 -18.17
CA PRO A 36 -10.09 -21.04 -18.27
C PRO A 36 -8.64 -20.77 -18.70
N ALA A 37 -7.73 -21.67 -18.34
CA ALA A 37 -6.40 -21.65 -18.88
C ALA A 37 -6.41 -21.99 -20.37
N SER A 38 -5.53 -21.34 -21.14
CA SER A 38 -5.26 -21.61 -22.55
C SER A 38 -3.76 -21.50 -22.81
N ASP A 39 -3.33 -21.67 -24.04
CA ASP A 39 -1.91 -21.48 -24.44
C ASP A 39 -1.45 -20.00 -24.26
N GLU A 40 -2.40 -19.06 -24.21
CA GLU A 40 -2.12 -17.62 -24.11
C GLU A 40 -2.33 -17.05 -22.70
N ASN A 41 -3.05 -17.75 -21.81
CA ASN A 41 -3.36 -17.25 -20.48
C ASN A 41 -3.50 -18.35 -19.41
N ASP A 42 -3.12 -18.01 -18.19
CA ASP A 42 -3.35 -18.83 -17.03
C ASP A 42 -4.83 -18.84 -16.59
N PHE A 43 -5.24 -19.89 -15.87
CA PHE A 43 -6.52 -19.93 -15.19
C PHE A 43 -6.63 -18.76 -14.20
N ARG A 44 -7.67 -17.96 -14.33
CA ARG A 44 -7.90 -16.78 -13.51
C ARG A 44 -9.30 -16.79 -12.91
N VAL A 45 -9.38 -16.45 -11.63
CA VAL A 45 -10.62 -16.13 -10.94
C VAL A 45 -10.55 -14.70 -10.46
N SER A 46 -11.59 -13.92 -10.70
CA SER A 46 -11.79 -12.59 -10.18
C SER A 46 -13.05 -12.56 -9.33
N PHE A 47 -12.92 -12.16 -8.09
CA PHE A 47 -14.04 -12.03 -7.17
C PHE A 47 -14.08 -10.60 -6.62
N GLN A 48 -15.23 -9.96 -6.75
CA GLN A 48 -15.51 -8.63 -6.21
C GLN A 48 -16.51 -8.77 -5.07
N PRO A 49 -16.06 -8.94 -3.82
CA PRO A 49 -16.97 -8.99 -2.68
C PRO A 49 -17.75 -7.67 -2.60
N GLY A 50 -18.97 -7.72 -2.06
CA GLY A 50 -19.65 -6.51 -1.64
C GLY A 50 -18.85 -5.78 -0.55
N PRO A 51 -19.36 -4.65 -0.02
CA PRO A 51 -18.68 -3.90 1.04
C PRO A 51 -18.33 -4.83 2.21
N LEU A 52 -17.04 -4.90 2.54
CA LEU A 52 -16.54 -5.61 3.71
C LEU A 52 -16.39 -4.60 4.86
N GLU A 53 -16.70 -5.03 6.08
CA GLU A 53 -16.41 -4.25 7.29
C GLU A 53 -14.90 -4.23 7.57
N ASP A 54 -14.48 -3.27 8.38
CA ASP A 54 -13.09 -3.22 8.86
C ASP A 54 -12.70 -4.52 9.57
N GLY A 55 -11.50 -4.97 9.32
CA GLY A 55 -10.95 -6.15 9.95
C GLY A 55 -9.99 -6.93 9.07
N VAL A 56 -9.45 -7.99 9.66
CA VAL A 56 -8.54 -8.92 8.97
C VAL A 56 -9.36 -10.06 8.39
N TYR A 57 -9.09 -10.40 7.14
CA TYR A 57 -9.75 -11.47 6.40
C TYR A 57 -8.73 -12.48 5.90
N THR A 58 -9.15 -13.73 5.81
CA THR A 58 -8.40 -14.79 5.14
C THR A 58 -9.20 -15.29 3.93
N LEU A 59 -8.60 -15.17 2.75
CA LEU A 59 -9.05 -15.82 1.53
C LEU A 59 -8.34 -17.17 1.43
N LYS A 60 -9.12 -18.24 1.28
CA LYS A 60 -8.60 -19.60 1.14
C LYS A 60 -9.07 -20.18 -0.19
N VAL A 61 -8.14 -20.71 -0.95
CA VAL A 61 -8.40 -21.43 -2.20
C VAL A 61 -7.93 -22.86 -2.02
N GLN A 62 -8.84 -23.79 -2.17
CA GLN A 62 -8.58 -25.23 -2.07
C GLN A 62 -8.80 -25.88 -3.42
N ASN A 63 -7.81 -26.62 -3.89
CA ASN A 63 -7.91 -27.48 -5.07
C ASN A 63 -7.82 -28.93 -4.64
N GLN A 64 -8.72 -29.76 -5.08
CA GLN A 64 -8.75 -31.20 -4.74
C GLN A 64 -7.47 -31.93 -5.20
N ASP A 65 -6.82 -31.42 -6.24
CA ASP A 65 -5.56 -32.00 -6.76
C ASP A 65 -4.32 -31.54 -5.95
N SER A 66 -4.49 -30.66 -4.95
CA SER A 66 -3.40 -30.14 -4.12
C SER A 66 -3.60 -30.53 -2.65
N PRO A 67 -2.60 -31.10 -1.98
CA PRO A 67 -2.72 -31.53 -0.58
C PRO A 67 -2.85 -30.36 0.40
N MET A 68 -2.48 -29.14 -0.02
CA MET A 68 -2.51 -27.94 0.84
C MET A 68 -3.31 -26.82 0.17
N PRO A 69 -4.18 -26.14 0.95
CA PRO A 69 -4.86 -24.95 0.46
C PRO A 69 -3.86 -23.78 0.32
N TYR A 70 -4.18 -22.89 -0.58
CA TYR A 70 -3.52 -21.59 -0.67
C TYR A 70 -4.32 -20.58 0.15
N GLU A 71 -3.65 -19.90 1.09
CA GLU A 71 -4.27 -18.90 1.96
C GLU A 71 -3.56 -17.56 1.87
N VAL A 72 -4.34 -16.49 1.78
CA VAL A 72 -3.87 -15.11 1.81
C VAL A 72 -4.66 -14.34 2.86
N THR A 73 -3.94 -13.68 3.75
CA THR A 73 -4.54 -12.79 4.74
C THR A 73 -4.38 -11.34 4.30
N PHE A 74 -5.46 -10.55 4.40
CA PHE A 74 -5.48 -9.12 4.08
C PHE A 74 -6.32 -8.36 5.10
N GLU A 75 -6.03 -7.07 5.25
CA GLU A 75 -6.78 -6.17 6.13
C GLU A 75 -7.67 -5.25 5.30
N VAL A 76 -8.93 -5.11 5.72
CA VAL A 76 -9.89 -4.13 5.19
C VAL A 76 -9.92 -2.95 6.13
N VAL A 77 -9.71 -1.75 5.60
CA VAL A 77 -9.77 -0.48 6.31
C VAL A 77 -10.58 0.48 5.46
N ASN A 78 -11.80 0.79 5.88
CA ASN A 78 -12.73 1.65 5.13
C ASN A 78 -12.45 3.14 5.33
N GLU A 79 -11.77 3.50 6.40
CA GLU A 79 -11.37 4.87 6.63
C GLU A 79 -10.22 5.28 5.72
N SER A 80 -10.38 6.45 5.07
CA SER A 80 -9.35 7.00 4.21
C SER A 80 -8.21 7.58 5.05
N GLN A 81 -7.11 6.85 5.12
CA GLN A 81 -5.92 7.19 5.92
C GLN A 81 -4.65 6.88 5.13
N ILE A 82 -3.52 7.41 5.61
CA ILE A 82 -2.20 7.01 5.14
C ILE A 82 -1.44 6.33 6.28
N SER A 83 -0.75 5.26 5.93
CA SER A 83 0.08 4.48 6.85
C SER A 83 1.38 4.03 6.18
N ASN A 84 2.28 3.44 6.97
CA ASN A 84 3.55 2.88 6.48
C ASN A 84 4.37 3.88 5.66
N PHE A 85 4.45 5.15 6.11
CA PHE A 85 5.17 6.19 5.38
C PHE A 85 6.67 6.17 5.75
N TYR A 86 7.51 5.76 4.80
CA TYR A 86 8.96 5.70 5.01
C TYR A 86 9.77 5.92 3.73
N PRO A 87 11.01 6.45 3.84
CA PRO A 87 11.94 6.58 2.72
C PRO A 87 12.62 5.24 2.42
N TYR A 88 12.81 4.92 1.14
CA TYR A 88 13.51 3.71 0.70
C TYR A 88 14.41 4.00 -0.53
N PRO A 89 15.67 3.58 -0.49
CA PRO A 89 16.40 3.02 0.64
C PRO A 89 16.67 4.07 1.73
N ASN A 90 16.90 3.61 2.97
CA ASN A 90 17.31 4.49 4.08
C ASN A 90 18.27 3.72 5.00
N PRO A 91 19.56 4.07 5.13
CA PRO A 91 20.23 5.20 4.47
C PRO A 91 20.28 5.13 2.95
N PHE A 92 20.47 6.28 2.29
CA PHE A 92 20.66 6.37 0.84
C PHE A 92 21.93 7.14 0.48
N SER A 93 22.50 6.84 -0.70
CA SER A 93 23.70 7.50 -1.23
C SER A 93 23.42 8.29 -2.51
N THR A 94 22.59 7.79 -3.39
CA THR A 94 22.27 8.39 -4.68
C THR A 94 20.90 9.03 -4.71
N SER A 95 19.87 8.28 -4.34
CA SER A 95 18.50 8.79 -4.30
C SER A 95 17.62 7.94 -3.37
N VAL A 96 16.50 8.53 -2.96
CA VAL A 96 15.51 7.93 -2.08
C VAL A 96 14.12 8.19 -2.62
N ARG A 97 13.23 7.19 -2.54
CA ARG A 97 11.80 7.31 -2.83
C ARG A 97 11.01 7.15 -1.55
N PHE A 98 9.76 7.58 -1.55
CA PHE A 98 8.88 7.38 -0.42
C PHE A 98 7.90 6.26 -0.72
N VAL A 99 7.75 5.36 0.25
CA VAL A 99 6.79 4.25 0.24
C VAL A 99 5.71 4.59 1.24
N PHE A 100 4.45 4.35 0.88
CA PHE A 100 3.31 4.55 1.78
C PHE A 100 2.11 3.72 1.33
N THR A 101 1.16 3.53 2.25
CA THR A 101 -0.10 2.84 1.99
C THR A 101 -1.27 3.80 2.13
N VAL A 102 -2.14 3.83 1.14
CA VAL A 102 -3.43 4.56 1.18
C VAL A 102 -4.53 3.55 1.45
N THR A 103 -5.33 3.79 2.49
CA THR A 103 -6.51 2.97 2.84
C THR A 103 -7.80 3.71 2.52
N GLY A 104 -8.94 3.02 2.65
CA GLY A 104 -10.26 3.58 2.38
C GLY A 104 -10.68 3.49 0.92
N SER A 105 -11.72 4.23 0.58
CA SER A 105 -12.34 4.21 -0.75
C SER A 105 -11.85 5.34 -1.68
N GLU A 106 -11.10 6.30 -1.16
CA GLU A 106 -10.71 7.51 -1.89
C GLU A 106 -9.24 7.84 -1.68
N VAL A 107 -8.59 8.28 -2.75
CA VAL A 107 -7.21 8.79 -2.68
C VAL A 107 -7.19 10.24 -2.17
N PRO A 108 -6.09 10.69 -1.53
CA PRO A 108 -5.91 12.08 -1.15
C PRO A 108 -5.94 13.01 -2.36
N ASP A 109 -6.48 14.21 -2.17
CA ASP A 109 -6.46 15.26 -3.21
C ASP A 109 -5.11 15.95 -3.28
N GLN A 110 -4.40 16.01 -2.15
CA GLN A 110 -3.11 16.67 -2.06
C GLN A 110 -2.18 15.91 -1.10
N ILE A 111 -1.00 15.58 -1.61
CA ILE A 111 0.14 15.13 -0.79
C ILE A 111 1.31 16.05 -1.08
N LYS A 112 1.95 16.53 -0.02
CA LYS A 112 3.20 17.28 -0.09
C LYS A 112 4.19 16.71 0.90
N ILE A 113 5.44 16.48 0.46
CA ILE A 113 6.53 16.04 1.29
C ILE A 113 7.52 17.21 1.41
N GLN A 114 7.77 17.65 2.63
CA GLN A 114 8.81 18.65 2.92
C GLN A 114 10.03 17.96 3.50
N ILE A 115 11.18 18.19 2.92
CA ILE A 115 12.46 17.70 3.41
C ILE A 115 13.19 18.88 4.05
N MET A 116 13.70 18.69 5.25
CA MET A 116 14.32 19.76 6.03
C MET A 116 15.57 19.28 6.76
N THR A 117 16.42 20.21 7.10
CA THR A 117 17.54 19.98 8.00
C THR A 117 17.04 19.69 9.43
N VAL A 118 17.91 19.20 10.30
CA VAL A 118 17.61 19.01 11.73
C VAL A 118 17.25 20.31 12.46
N THR A 119 17.61 21.46 11.90
CA THR A 119 17.25 22.78 12.43
C THR A 119 15.90 23.29 11.92
N GLY A 120 15.22 22.52 11.06
CA GLY A 120 13.90 22.86 10.52
C GLY A 120 13.91 23.70 9.24
N LYS A 121 15.10 23.98 8.65
CA LYS A 121 15.17 24.68 7.35
C LYS A 121 14.70 23.71 6.26
N VAL A 122 13.63 24.07 5.53
CA VAL A 122 13.17 23.31 4.37
C VAL A 122 14.22 23.42 3.26
N VAL A 123 14.65 22.31 2.73
CA VAL A 123 15.65 22.21 1.65
C VAL A 123 15.02 21.73 0.35
N ARG A 124 13.91 20.97 0.42
CA ARG A 124 13.16 20.50 -0.77
C ARG A 124 11.69 20.32 -0.41
N GLU A 125 10.80 20.72 -1.31
CA GLU A 125 9.39 20.34 -1.31
C GLU A 125 9.14 19.46 -2.52
N ILE A 126 8.47 18.31 -2.30
CA ILE A 126 8.00 17.40 -3.34
C ILE A 126 6.50 17.53 -3.39
N LEU A 127 5.96 17.94 -4.53
CA LEU A 127 4.54 18.21 -4.72
C LEU A 127 3.82 16.99 -5.31
N GLN A 128 2.49 17.01 -5.28
CA GLN A 128 1.62 15.94 -5.75
C GLN A 128 1.93 15.47 -7.19
N ASP A 129 2.19 16.41 -8.09
CA ASP A 129 2.49 16.15 -9.50
C ASP A 129 3.83 15.43 -9.72
N GLU A 130 4.76 15.56 -8.78
CA GLU A 130 6.05 14.87 -8.81
C GLU A 130 5.95 13.43 -8.25
N LEU A 131 4.93 13.13 -7.43
CA LEU A 131 4.81 11.83 -6.76
C LEU A 131 4.41 10.71 -7.71
N GLY A 132 3.82 11.05 -8.86
CA GLY A 132 3.20 10.10 -9.78
C GLY A 132 1.78 9.70 -9.36
N PRO A 133 1.16 8.73 -10.06
CA PRO A 133 -0.21 8.32 -9.80
C PRO A 133 -0.33 7.61 -8.44
N ILE A 134 -1.23 8.12 -7.60
CA ILE A 134 -1.54 7.57 -6.29
C ILE A 134 -2.78 6.69 -6.38
N ARG A 135 -2.74 5.53 -5.74
CA ARG A 135 -3.82 4.54 -5.73
C ARG A 135 -4.07 4.01 -4.32
N ILE A 136 -5.24 3.45 -4.12
CA ILE A 136 -5.54 2.67 -2.91
C ILE A 136 -4.57 1.48 -2.81
N GLY A 137 -4.07 1.22 -1.61
CA GLY A 137 -3.05 0.21 -1.35
C GLY A 137 -1.62 0.78 -1.32
N ASN A 138 -0.64 -0.05 -1.64
CA ASN A 138 0.77 0.32 -1.56
C ASN A 138 1.20 1.21 -2.74
N ASN A 139 1.91 2.27 -2.41
CA ASN A 139 2.47 3.25 -3.34
C ASN A 139 3.98 3.39 -3.11
N ILE A 140 4.68 3.72 -4.19
CA ILE A 140 6.05 4.22 -4.17
C ILE A 140 6.11 5.42 -5.10
N THR A 141 6.76 6.52 -4.67
CA THR A 141 6.82 7.74 -5.47
C THR A 141 7.61 7.52 -6.77
N GLU A 142 7.16 8.13 -7.87
CA GLU A 142 7.94 8.14 -9.11
C GLU A 142 9.18 9.01 -8.97
N TYR A 143 9.03 10.18 -8.37
CA TYR A 143 10.15 11.05 -8.04
C TYR A 143 11.07 10.38 -7.01
N ALA A 144 12.37 10.41 -7.32
CA ALA A 144 13.44 9.97 -6.43
C ALA A 144 14.28 11.18 -6.05
N TRP A 145 14.26 11.58 -4.77
CA TRP A 145 15.06 12.69 -4.30
C TRP A 145 16.54 12.31 -4.25
N ASP A 146 17.37 13.10 -4.92
CA ASP A 146 18.82 12.86 -5.11
C ASP A 146 19.70 13.55 -4.05
N GLY A 147 19.10 14.10 -2.99
CA GLY A 147 19.83 14.81 -1.94
C GLY A 147 20.34 16.19 -2.35
N LYS A 148 19.66 16.85 -3.28
CA LYS A 148 19.87 18.26 -3.61
C LYS A 148 18.77 19.13 -3.02
N ASP A 149 19.08 20.42 -2.85
CA ASP A 149 18.08 21.40 -2.46
C ASP A 149 17.26 21.90 -3.65
N GLU A 150 16.35 22.86 -3.41
CA GLU A 150 15.50 23.49 -4.43
C GLU A 150 16.28 24.18 -5.56
N PHE A 151 17.53 24.56 -5.30
CA PHE A 151 18.39 25.27 -6.26
C PHE A 151 19.31 24.33 -7.05
N GLY A 152 19.29 23.03 -6.72
CA GLY A 152 20.12 22.01 -7.34
C GLY A 152 21.48 21.82 -6.66
N ASP A 153 21.72 22.48 -5.54
CA ASP A 153 22.95 22.34 -4.78
C ASP A 153 22.98 21.05 -3.97
N GLN A 154 24.13 20.37 -3.97
CA GLN A 154 24.31 19.14 -3.21
C GLN A 154 24.31 19.41 -1.70
N LEU A 155 23.48 18.66 -0.99
CA LEU A 155 23.44 18.71 0.47
C LEU A 155 24.51 17.81 1.08
N ALA A 156 24.99 18.19 2.26
CA ALA A 156 25.99 17.43 3.01
C ALA A 156 25.43 16.10 3.53
N ASN A 157 26.32 15.12 3.74
CA ASN A 157 25.98 13.91 4.46
C ASN A 157 25.42 14.22 5.85
N GLY A 158 24.39 13.52 6.26
CA GLY A 158 23.77 13.73 7.56
C GLY A 158 22.34 13.26 7.67
N VAL A 159 21.70 13.71 8.74
CA VAL A 159 20.29 13.41 9.03
C VAL A 159 19.42 14.53 8.49
N TYR A 160 18.39 14.12 7.75
CA TYR A 160 17.32 14.99 7.27
C TYR A 160 16.00 14.55 7.87
N ILE A 161 15.15 15.52 8.15
CA ILE A 161 13.79 15.29 8.62
C ILE A 161 12.86 15.45 7.42
N TYR A 162 11.91 14.56 7.25
CA TYR A 162 10.82 14.78 6.30
C TYR A 162 9.50 14.94 7.03
N ARG A 163 8.62 15.76 6.47
CA ARG A 163 7.25 15.98 6.93
C ARG A 163 6.30 15.69 5.78
N VAL A 164 5.23 14.99 6.09
CA VAL A 164 4.18 14.69 5.12
C VAL A 164 2.93 15.47 5.48
N LEU A 165 2.40 16.20 4.51
CA LEU A 165 1.16 16.97 4.60
C LEU A 165 0.18 16.37 3.61
N ILE A 166 -0.95 15.90 4.11
CA ILE A 166 -1.96 15.19 3.31
C ILE A 166 -3.29 15.86 3.53
N ARG A 167 -4.01 16.10 2.43
CA ARG A 167 -5.35 16.67 2.48
C ARG A 167 -6.30 15.88 1.61
N LYS A 168 -7.54 15.79 2.08
CA LYS A 168 -8.69 15.28 1.37
C LYS A 168 -9.86 16.24 1.59
N ASN A 169 -10.50 16.72 0.52
CA ASN A 169 -11.60 17.69 0.59
C ASN A 169 -11.25 18.93 1.44
N GLY A 170 -9.99 19.39 1.35
CA GLY A 170 -9.50 20.54 2.11
C GLY A 170 -9.16 20.26 3.59
N GLN A 171 -9.49 19.08 4.11
CA GLN A 171 -9.18 18.66 5.49
C GLN A 171 -7.88 17.86 5.55
N PHE A 172 -7.17 17.94 6.68
CA PHE A 172 -6.02 17.08 6.90
C PHE A 172 -6.47 15.64 7.12
N MET A 173 -5.84 14.70 6.41
CA MET A 173 -5.99 13.27 6.67
C MET A 173 -5.08 12.86 7.84
N GLU A 174 -5.62 12.01 8.70
CA GLU A 174 -4.85 11.44 9.79
C GLU A 174 -3.89 10.35 9.27
N HIS A 175 -2.75 10.27 9.92
CA HIS A 175 -1.81 9.18 9.75
C HIS A 175 -2.16 8.06 10.72
N ARG A 176 -2.41 6.87 10.20
CA ARG A 176 -2.62 5.67 11.03
C ARG A 176 -1.25 5.10 11.44
N PRO A 177 -0.93 5.09 12.74
CA PRO A 177 0.33 4.48 13.19
C PRO A 177 0.27 2.96 13.00
N THR A 178 1.29 2.43 12.35
CA THR A 178 1.48 0.98 12.15
C THR A 178 2.83 0.52 12.68
N ALA A 179 3.04 -0.78 12.74
CA ALA A 179 4.35 -1.33 13.14
C ALA A 179 5.49 -0.91 12.19
N GLY A 180 5.18 -0.58 10.93
CA GLY A 180 6.14 -0.07 9.94
C GLY A 180 6.54 1.39 10.16
N ASP A 181 5.75 2.15 10.91
CA ASP A 181 5.96 3.60 11.13
C ASP A 181 6.83 3.92 12.34
N ARG A 182 7.65 2.99 12.82
CA ARG A 182 8.48 3.18 14.04
C ARG A 182 9.36 4.43 14.02
N GLY A 183 9.68 4.94 12.84
CA GLY A 183 10.46 6.17 12.64
C GLY A 183 9.62 7.39 12.24
N PHE A 184 8.29 7.26 12.15
CA PHE A 184 7.38 8.30 11.70
C PHE A 184 6.43 8.69 12.84
N THR A 185 6.59 9.88 13.36
CA THR A 185 5.79 10.34 14.52
C THR A 185 5.22 11.72 14.24
N LYS A 186 3.91 11.88 14.42
CA LYS A 186 3.19 13.16 14.21
C LYS A 186 3.43 13.78 12.83
N GLY A 187 3.52 12.95 11.78
CA GLY A 187 3.75 13.42 10.41
C GLY A 187 5.21 13.71 10.08
N TYR A 188 6.16 13.38 10.97
CA TYR A 188 7.60 13.57 10.76
C TYR A 188 8.35 12.25 10.80
N GLY A 189 9.33 12.10 9.93
CA GLY A 189 10.27 10.99 9.93
C GLY A 189 11.70 11.44 9.69
N LYS A 190 12.63 10.47 9.77
CA LYS A 190 14.07 10.71 9.59
C LYS A 190 14.61 9.90 8.43
N MET A 191 15.56 10.45 7.72
CA MET A 191 16.33 9.77 6.70
C MET A 191 17.80 10.18 6.76
N TYR A 192 18.65 9.31 6.22
CA TYR A 192 20.10 9.45 6.31
C TYR A 192 20.70 9.50 4.90
N LEU A 193 21.34 10.62 4.58
CA LEU A 193 22.15 10.78 3.36
C LEU A 193 23.58 10.42 3.67
N LEU A 194 24.12 9.40 3.01
CA LEU A 194 25.48 8.89 3.18
C LEU A 194 26.10 8.64 1.80
N ARG A 195 26.85 9.62 1.31
CA ARG A 195 27.61 9.49 0.05
C ARG A 195 29.05 9.10 0.32
#